data_5b0d22066dfd6c0327f63077901b2437
#
_entry.id   5b0d22066dfd6c0327f63077901b2437
#
_cell.length_a   1.000
_cell.length_b   1.000
_cell.length_c   1.000
_cell.angle_alpha   90.00
_cell.angle_beta   90.00
_cell.angle_gamma   90.00
#
_symmetry.space_group_name_H-M   'P 1'
#
loop_
_entity.id
_entity.type
_entity.pdbx_description
1 polymer ?
#
loop_
_entity_poly.entity_id
_entity_poly.type
_entity_poly.pdbx_seq_one_letter_code
_entity_poly.pdbx_strand_id
1 'polypeptide(L)'
;MRRIESVNDFVIKFANVNGTGSASANNLFAKALFRMGIPVSPKNIFPSNIQGLPTWYEVRVNDKGYLGRRGGIDIALSVNPQSMAQDIREVLPGGYFIYDDTKPLDLRLWRDDITIVGLPLSRLCNENYDDPRQRQLFKNVIYVGALAALLDIDFKVLTGLLEDQFKGKKNLVLPNTHALELGYHYAQANITCPLGIRVEKSDKVGDKILLDGNTALGLGALYGGATVAAWYPITPSTSVVDAFEKYAKRVRIDPGTGRRNYAIVQAEDELSAIGMVIGASWNGARSFTATSGPGISLMSEFLGLAYFAEIPTVLFNVQRAGPSTGMPTRTQQSDILACAYASHGDTKQVLLFPSTPKECFDFGALSFDLAERLQTPIILMTDLDLGMNDNMSAPLAWDDARK
;
A
#
# COMPACT_ATOMS: atom_id res chain seq x y z
N MET A 1 35.21 9.69 10.10
CA MET A 1 34.00 9.81 9.26
C MET A 1 32.83 10.32 10.11
N ARG A 2 32.08 11.33 9.66
CA ARG A 2 30.93 11.86 10.41
C ARG A 2 29.73 10.97 10.11
N ARG A 3 29.20 10.27 11.11
CA ARG A 3 27.96 9.49 11.00
C ARG A 3 26.77 10.43 10.87
N ILE A 4 25.71 10.01 10.16
CA ILE A 4 24.46 10.74 10.16
C ILE A 4 23.84 10.63 11.55
N GLU A 5 23.53 11.77 12.15
CA GLU A 5 22.77 11.86 13.39
C GLU A 5 21.45 12.55 13.10
N SER A 6 20.35 11.89 13.42
CA SER A 6 19.01 12.40 13.13
C SER A 6 17.97 11.80 14.06
N VAL A 7 17.01 12.63 14.46
CA VAL A 7 15.83 12.20 15.23
C VAL A 7 14.60 12.45 14.37
N ASN A 8 13.79 11.42 14.17
CA ASN A 8 12.55 11.46 13.40
C ASN A 8 12.67 12.09 11.99
N ASP A 9 13.84 12.04 11.37
CA ASP A 9 14.05 12.54 10.00
C ASP A 9 15.06 11.68 9.23
N PHE A 10 14.56 10.68 8.50
CA PHE A 10 15.39 9.76 7.70
C PHE A 10 14.57 9.04 6.63
N VAL A 11 15.27 8.38 5.73
CA VAL A 11 14.71 7.40 4.79
C VAL A 11 15.33 6.04 5.10
N ILE A 12 14.49 5.05 5.36
CA ILE A 12 14.90 3.64 5.43
C ILE A 12 14.35 2.86 4.25
N LYS A 13 15.17 2.00 3.66
CA LYS A 13 14.82 1.12 2.55
C LYS A 13 15.07 -0.33 2.92
N PHE A 14 14.05 -1.14 2.84
CA PHE A 14 14.08 -2.59 3.00
C PHE A 14 14.20 -3.25 1.63
N ALA A 15 15.23 -4.03 1.40
CA ALA A 15 15.43 -4.80 0.18
C ALA A 15 15.20 -6.29 0.45
N ASN A 16 14.12 -6.82 -0.08
CA ASN A 16 13.63 -8.17 0.17
C ASN A 16 13.47 -8.97 -1.12
N VAL A 17 13.09 -10.22 -0.98
CA VAL A 17 12.63 -11.09 -2.07
C VAL A 17 11.10 -11.09 -2.06
N ASN A 18 10.48 -10.85 -3.22
CA ASN A 18 9.02 -10.83 -3.33
C ASN A 18 8.42 -12.21 -2.99
N GLY A 19 7.27 -12.21 -2.29
CA GLY A 19 6.58 -13.43 -1.85
C GLY A 19 7.09 -14.01 -0.52
N THR A 20 7.99 -13.33 0.20
CA THR A 20 8.55 -13.80 1.49
C THR A 20 7.78 -13.29 2.72
N GLY A 21 6.67 -12.58 2.54
CA GLY A 21 5.91 -11.96 3.64
C GLY A 21 6.51 -10.67 4.18
N SER A 22 7.54 -10.13 3.53
CA SER A 22 8.25 -8.91 3.96
C SER A 22 7.37 -7.66 4.01
N ALA A 23 6.39 -7.54 3.09
CA ALA A 23 5.50 -6.38 3.06
C ALA A 23 4.74 -6.18 4.40
N SER A 24 4.28 -7.27 5.03
CA SER A 24 3.60 -7.21 6.33
C SER A 24 4.53 -6.75 7.45
N ALA A 25 5.76 -7.26 7.49
CA ALA A 25 6.74 -6.87 8.50
C ALA A 25 7.20 -5.41 8.32
N ASN A 26 7.44 -4.99 7.08
CA ASN A 26 7.81 -3.62 6.78
C ASN A 26 6.68 -2.63 7.10
N ASN A 27 5.43 -3.03 6.86
CA ASN A 27 4.27 -2.24 7.24
C ASN A 27 4.11 -2.17 8.77
N LEU A 28 4.42 -3.25 9.51
CA LEU A 28 4.46 -3.24 10.98
C LEU A 28 5.44 -2.19 11.49
N PHE A 29 6.63 -2.09 10.90
CA PHE A 29 7.62 -1.04 11.21
C PHE A 29 7.04 0.37 10.98
N ALA A 30 6.49 0.63 9.79
CA ALA A 30 5.91 1.94 9.47
C ALA A 30 4.76 2.32 10.42
N LYS A 31 3.88 1.35 10.72
CA LYS A 31 2.77 1.54 11.68
C LYS A 31 3.25 1.78 13.10
N ALA A 32 4.36 1.18 13.51
CA ALA A 32 4.93 1.44 14.83
C ALA A 32 5.37 2.90 14.98
N LEU A 33 6.06 3.45 13.99
CA LEU A 33 6.44 4.87 13.98
C LEU A 33 5.19 5.78 13.98
N PHE A 34 4.20 5.45 13.18
CA PHE A 34 2.94 6.18 13.15
C PHE A 34 2.22 6.16 14.51
N ARG A 35 2.18 5.01 15.19
CA ARG A 35 1.61 4.88 16.55
C ARG A 35 2.43 5.61 17.62
N MET A 36 3.72 5.85 17.39
CA MET A 36 4.56 6.72 18.22
C MET A 36 4.33 8.20 17.94
N GLY A 37 3.37 8.56 17.08
CA GLY A 37 3.04 9.94 16.72
C GLY A 37 3.96 10.57 15.70
N ILE A 38 4.77 9.78 14.99
CA ILE A 38 5.78 10.24 14.03
C ILE A 38 5.20 10.16 12.62
N PRO A 39 5.23 11.25 11.83
CA PRO A 39 4.77 11.22 10.45
C PRO A 39 5.62 10.30 9.55
N VAL A 40 4.95 9.44 8.77
CA VAL A 40 5.57 8.47 7.89
C VAL A 40 4.90 8.42 6.51
N SER A 41 5.68 8.08 5.49
CA SER A 41 5.19 7.77 4.15
C SER A 41 5.85 6.48 3.67
N PRO A 42 5.19 5.34 3.85
CA PRO A 42 5.66 4.07 3.33
C PRO A 42 5.34 3.93 1.83
N LYS A 43 6.25 3.31 1.09
CA LYS A 43 6.09 2.98 -0.33
C LYS A 43 6.57 1.59 -0.63
N ASN A 44 5.70 0.78 -1.23
CA ASN A 44 6.03 -0.56 -1.68
C ASN A 44 6.42 -0.53 -3.17
N ILE A 45 7.65 -0.93 -3.49
CA ILE A 45 8.20 -1.00 -4.84
C ILE A 45 8.42 -2.49 -5.15
N PHE A 46 7.49 -3.08 -5.85
CA PHE A 46 7.47 -4.52 -6.11
C PHE A 46 7.49 -4.84 -7.61
N PRO A 47 7.95 -6.03 -8.00
CA PRO A 47 7.92 -6.48 -9.38
C PRO A 47 6.52 -6.93 -9.78
N SER A 48 6.27 -7.04 -11.08
CA SER A 48 5.01 -7.61 -11.60
C SER A 48 4.88 -9.12 -11.37
N ASN A 49 5.98 -9.82 -11.11
CA ASN A 49 6.01 -11.25 -10.85
C ASN A 49 5.66 -11.55 -9.39
N ILE A 50 5.00 -12.67 -9.14
CA ILE A 50 4.49 -13.04 -7.81
C ILE A 50 5.62 -13.38 -6.83
N GLN A 51 6.69 -14.03 -7.28
CA GLN A 51 7.76 -14.50 -6.41
C GLN A 51 9.15 -14.37 -7.04
N GLY A 52 10.17 -14.30 -6.19
CA GLY A 52 11.57 -14.52 -6.53
C GLY A 52 12.36 -13.28 -6.95
N LEU A 53 11.70 -12.22 -7.41
CA LEU A 53 12.38 -10.99 -7.82
C LEU A 53 12.60 -10.03 -6.64
N PRO A 54 13.57 -9.11 -6.75
CA PRO A 54 13.76 -8.06 -5.76
C PRO A 54 12.51 -7.22 -5.56
N THR A 55 12.20 -6.93 -4.31
CA THR A 55 11.17 -5.98 -3.89
C THR A 55 11.74 -5.05 -2.85
N TRP A 56 11.30 -3.80 -2.87
CA TRP A 56 11.75 -2.81 -1.90
C TRP A 56 10.54 -2.20 -1.18
N TYR A 57 10.78 -1.85 0.06
CA TYR A 57 9.83 -1.08 0.85
C TYR A 57 10.58 0.11 1.43
N GLU A 58 10.17 1.31 1.09
CA GLU A 58 10.81 2.55 1.53
C GLU A 58 9.91 3.29 2.50
N VAL A 59 10.45 3.74 3.61
CA VAL A 59 9.71 4.56 4.57
C VAL A 59 10.43 5.89 4.73
N ARG A 60 9.77 6.95 4.31
CA ARG A 60 10.18 8.31 4.64
C ARG A 60 9.62 8.67 6.01
N VAL A 61 10.46 9.08 6.92
CA VAL A 61 10.13 9.55 8.26
C VAL A 61 10.51 11.03 8.34
N ASN A 62 9.61 11.90 8.80
CA ASN A 62 9.95 13.31 8.96
C ASN A 62 9.03 14.00 9.97
N ASP A 63 9.62 14.52 11.05
CA ASP A 63 8.90 15.16 12.15
C ASP A 63 8.13 16.44 11.74
N LYS A 64 8.57 17.11 10.66
CA LYS A 64 7.88 18.27 10.10
C LYS A 64 6.74 17.92 9.15
N GLY A 65 6.54 16.61 8.86
CA GLY A 65 5.52 16.13 7.93
C GLY A 65 5.87 16.29 6.45
N TYR A 66 7.15 16.49 6.11
CA TYR A 66 7.62 16.51 4.72
C TYR A 66 7.79 15.07 4.23
N LEU A 67 6.75 14.51 3.61
CA LEU A 67 6.65 13.09 3.25
C LEU A 67 6.96 12.79 1.79
N GLY A 68 7.31 13.81 1.01
CA GLY A 68 7.80 13.63 -0.36
C GLY A 68 9.11 12.84 -0.40
N ARG A 69 9.35 12.13 -1.50
CA ARG A 69 10.61 11.41 -1.70
C ARG A 69 11.76 12.41 -1.76
N ARG A 70 12.82 12.15 -1.02
CA ARG A 70 14.12 12.81 -1.19
C ARG A 70 15.13 11.82 -1.79
N GLY A 71 16.14 12.31 -2.46
CA GLY A 71 17.25 11.47 -2.93
C GLY A 71 18.10 10.92 -1.78
N GLY A 72 18.62 9.71 -1.97
CA GLY A 72 19.51 9.03 -1.03
C GLY A 72 18.76 8.30 0.09
N ILE A 73 19.41 7.27 0.62
CA ILE A 73 18.92 6.37 1.66
C ILE A 73 19.82 6.53 2.89
N ASP A 74 19.26 6.82 4.05
CA ASP A 74 20.02 6.93 5.29
C ASP A 74 20.29 5.54 5.90
N ILE A 75 19.32 4.62 5.79
CA ILE A 75 19.43 3.26 6.28
C ILE A 75 18.94 2.31 5.18
N ALA A 76 19.78 1.40 4.72
CA ALA A 76 19.35 0.29 3.89
C ALA A 76 19.45 -1.02 4.68
N LEU A 77 18.36 -1.79 4.73
CA LEU A 77 18.33 -3.16 5.23
C LEU A 77 18.19 -4.10 4.05
N SER A 78 19.23 -4.85 3.71
CA SER A 78 19.24 -5.73 2.54
C SER A 78 19.36 -7.19 2.96
N VAL A 79 18.32 -7.96 2.67
CA VAL A 79 18.28 -9.42 2.84
C VAL A 79 18.17 -10.14 1.49
N ASN A 80 18.24 -9.39 0.39
CA ASN A 80 18.20 -9.93 -0.96
C ASN A 80 19.60 -9.87 -1.62
N PRO A 81 20.26 -11.03 -1.85
CA PRO A 81 21.56 -11.04 -2.48
C PRO A 81 21.60 -10.46 -3.90
N GLN A 82 20.47 -10.52 -4.64
CA GLN A 82 20.42 -10.04 -6.03
C GLN A 82 20.49 -8.52 -6.13
N SER A 83 19.95 -7.78 -5.16
CA SER A 83 19.94 -6.32 -5.16
C SER A 83 20.99 -5.69 -4.27
N MET A 84 21.70 -6.47 -3.47
CA MET A 84 22.64 -5.99 -2.43
C MET A 84 23.67 -4.98 -2.95
N ALA A 85 24.22 -5.20 -4.14
CA ALA A 85 25.19 -4.30 -4.76
C ALA A 85 24.57 -2.94 -5.16
N GLN A 86 23.30 -2.93 -5.50
CA GLN A 86 22.54 -1.70 -5.75
C GLN A 86 22.21 -1.02 -4.41
N ASP A 87 21.69 -1.79 -3.45
CA ASP A 87 21.20 -1.25 -2.18
C ASP A 87 22.30 -0.54 -1.40
N ILE A 88 23.51 -1.13 -1.34
CA ILE A 88 24.64 -0.52 -0.65
C ILE A 88 25.13 0.77 -1.32
N ARG A 89 25.05 0.87 -2.66
CA ARG A 89 25.44 2.08 -3.40
C ARG A 89 24.52 3.26 -3.15
N GLU A 90 23.24 3.01 -2.89
CA GLU A 90 22.24 4.05 -2.65
C GLU A 90 22.32 4.66 -1.25
N VAL A 91 23.06 4.03 -0.32
CA VAL A 91 23.26 4.57 1.04
C VAL A 91 24.09 5.84 0.98
N LEU A 92 23.60 6.89 1.62
CA LEU A 92 24.30 8.17 1.73
C LEU A 92 25.58 8.03 2.55
N PRO A 93 26.64 8.81 2.27
CA PRO A 93 27.82 8.88 3.11
C PRO A 93 27.46 9.18 4.57
N GLY A 94 28.00 8.41 5.51
CA GLY A 94 27.65 8.47 6.94
C GLY A 94 26.41 7.66 7.34
N GLY A 95 25.66 7.10 6.39
CA GLY A 95 24.50 6.26 6.62
C GLY A 95 24.83 4.84 7.07
N TYR A 96 23.82 4.00 7.12
CA TYR A 96 23.88 2.65 7.66
C TYR A 96 23.44 1.62 6.63
N PHE A 97 24.23 0.56 6.48
CA PHE A 97 23.89 -0.61 5.69
C PHE A 97 23.75 -1.83 6.60
N ILE A 98 22.57 -2.39 6.69
CA ILE A 98 22.23 -3.55 7.55
C ILE A 98 22.01 -4.76 6.63
N TYR A 99 22.61 -5.91 6.96
CA TYR A 99 22.50 -7.10 6.12
C TYR A 99 22.48 -8.39 6.96
N ASP A 100 22.07 -9.52 6.32
CA ASP A 100 22.13 -10.85 6.94
C ASP A 100 23.56 -11.39 6.90
N ASP A 101 24.29 -11.26 8.00
CA ASP A 101 25.70 -11.65 8.11
C ASP A 101 25.93 -13.15 8.32
N THR A 102 24.88 -13.96 8.26
CA THR A 102 25.03 -15.43 8.20
C THR A 102 25.94 -15.84 7.03
N LYS A 103 26.01 -15.00 6.01
CA LYS A 103 27.03 -15.04 4.96
C LYS A 103 27.83 -13.73 4.98
N PRO A 104 29.16 -13.79 4.92
CA PRO A 104 29.99 -12.60 4.93
C PRO A 104 29.70 -11.71 3.72
N LEU A 105 29.78 -10.40 3.91
CA LEU A 105 29.66 -9.43 2.83
C LEU A 105 30.84 -9.57 1.87
N ASP A 106 30.55 -9.55 0.57
CA ASP A 106 31.61 -9.51 -0.46
C ASP A 106 32.47 -8.24 -0.27
N LEU A 107 33.76 -8.40 -0.12
CA LEU A 107 34.70 -7.30 0.08
C LEU A 107 34.68 -6.25 -1.03
N ARG A 108 34.24 -6.61 -2.24
CA ARG A 108 34.06 -5.69 -3.36
C ARG A 108 32.92 -4.68 -3.13
N LEU A 109 32.00 -4.99 -2.19
CA LEU A 109 30.88 -4.13 -1.81
C LEU A 109 31.21 -3.28 -0.59
N TRP A 110 32.42 -3.47 0.01
CA TRP A 110 32.78 -2.70 1.19
C TRP A 110 32.88 -1.21 0.89
N ARG A 111 32.41 -0.40 1.81
CA ARG A 111 32.42 1.07 1.74
C ARG A 111 32.87 1.63 3.08
N ASP A 112 33.97 2.45 3.07
CA ASP A 112 34.51 3.09 4.27
C ASP A 112 33.74 4.36 4.68
N ASP A 113 32.84 4.85 3.81
CA ASP A 113 32.05 6.07 4.02
C ASP A 113 30.65 5.79 4.59
N ILE A 114 30.33 4.56 4.97
CA ILE A 114 29.09 4.15 5.62
C ILE A 114 29.38 3.24 6.82
N THR A 115 28.39 3.03 7.69
CA THR A 115 28.46 2.05 8.77
C THR A 115 27.78 0.76 8.34
N ILE A 116 28.55 -0.34 8.29
CA ILE A 116 28.02 -1.67 7.93
C ILE A 116 27.68 -2.42 9.22
N VAL A 117 26.47 -2.93 9.32
CA VAL A 117 25.90 -3.63 10.49
C VAL A 117 25.45 -5.03 10.06
N GLY A 118 26.08 -6.06 10.62
CA GLY A 118 25.67 -7.46 10.41
C GLY A 118 24.62 -7.89 11.42
N LEU A 119 23.58 -8.56 10.95
CA LEU A 119 22.57 -9.25 11.75
C LEU A 119 22.50 -10.72 11.30
N PRO A 120 22.70 -11.73 12.15
CA PRO A 120 22.70 -13.13 11.74
C PRO A 120 21.28 -13.69 11.57
N LEU A 121 20.49 -13.04 10.70
CA LEU A 121 19.05 -13.28 10.58
C LEU A 121 18.72 -14.73 10.22
N SER A 122 19.42 -15.30 9.23
CA SER A 122 19.23 -16.70 8.83
C SER A 122 19.66 -17.67 9.91
N ARG A 123 20.74 -17.38 10.65
CA ARG A 123 21.19 -18.21 11.79
C ARG A 123 20.15 -18.20 12.89
N LEU A 124 19.70 -17.03 13.33
CA LEU A 124 18.64 -16.91 14.35
C LEU A 124 17.37 -17.69 13.96
N CYS A 125 16.97 -17.63 12.69
CA CYS A 125 15.85 -18.42 12.21
C CYS A 125 16.09 -19.92 12.28
N ASN A 126 17.28 -20.38 11.88
CA ASN A 126 17.62 -21.81 11.84
C ASN A 126 17.72 -22.42 13.25
N GLU A 127 18.15 -21.64 14.23
CA GLU A 127 18.27 -22.07 15.63
C GLU A 127 16.92 -22.11 16.36
N ASN A 128 15.90 -21.36 15.92
CA ASN A 128 14.66 -21.19 16.65
C ASN A 128 13.41 -21.74 15.95
N TYR A 129 13.50 -22.10 14.66
CA TYR A 129 12.34 -22.57 13.90
C TYR A 129 12.71 -23.78 13.03
N ASP A 130 11.92 -24.85 13.10
CA ASP A 130 12.17 -26.08 12.30
C ASP A 130 11.57 -25.97 10.90
N ASP A 131 10.39 -25.34 10.75
CA ASP A 131 9.69 -25.22 9.45
C ASP A 131 10.35 -24.16 8.54
N PRO A 132 10.78 -24.53 7.32
CA PRO A 132 11.38 -23.61 6.35
C PRO A 132 10.49 -22.41 5.98
N ARG A 133 9.15 -22.58 5.96
CA ARG A 133 8.22 -21.49 5.68
C ARG A 133 8.19 -20.49 6.83
N GLN A 134 8.21 -20.97 8.06
CA GLN A 134 8.29 -20.12 9.25
C GLN A 134 9.62 -19.37 9.27
N ARG A 135 10.75 -20.00 8.95
CA ARG A 135 12.05 -19.34 8.85
C ARG A 135 12.01 -18.16 7.88
N GLN A 136 11.39 -18.35 6.72
CA GLN A 136 11.26 -17.30 5.72
C GLN A 136 10.42 -16.11 6.20
N LEU A 137 9.30 -16.37 6.86
CA LEU A 137 8.41 -15.33 7.40
C LEU A 137 9.04 -14.61 8.60
N PHE A 138 9.53 -15.37 9.58
CA PHE A 138 10.04 -14.78 10.81
C PHE A 138 11.37 -14.05 10.66
N LYS A 139 12.18 -14.35 9.63
CA LYS A 139 13.34 -13.53 9.29
C LYS A 139 12.96 -12.04 9.18
N ASN A 140 11.82 -11.75 8.56
CA ASN A 140 11.35 -10.39 8.40
C ASN A 140 10.89 -9.77 9.71
N VAL A 141 10.32 -10.55 10.62
CA VAL A 141 9.91 -10.08 11.94
C VAL A 141 11.13 -9.87 12.85
N ILE A 142 12.13 -10.75 12.76
CA ILE A 142 13.39 -10.64 13.53
C ILE A 142 14.11 -9.32 13.19
N TYR A 143 14.24 -8.95 11.90
CA TYR A 143 14.89 -7.68 11.60
C TYR A 143 14.08 -6.46 12.06
N VAL A 144 12.75 -6.53 12.10
CA VAL A 144 11.94 -5.44 12.69
C VAL A 144 12.22 -5.31 14.19
N GLY A 145 12.35 -6.44 14.89
CA GLY A 145 12.78 -6.45 16.30
C GLY A 145 14.17 -5.84 16.49
N ALA A 146 15.14 -6.20 15.64
CA ALA A 146 16.49 -5.61 15.69
C ALA A 146 16.44 -4.09 15.42
N LEU A 147 15.67 -3.64 14.44
CA LEU A 147 15.48 -2.22 14.16
C LEU A 147 14.83 -1.48 15.34
N ALA A 148 13.98 -2.14 16.12
CA ALA A 148 13.42 -1.52 17.33
C ALA A 148 14.53 -1.12 18.32
N ALA A 149 15.50 -1.98 18.55
CA ALA A 149 16.66 -1.64 19.39
C ALA A 149 17.60 -0.61 18.74
N LEU A 150 17.89 -0.78 17.44
CA LEU A 150 18.80 0.08 16.69
C LEU A 150 18.29 1.53 16.55
N LEU A 151 16.98 1.72 16.48
CA LEU A 151 16.35 3.03 16.24
C LEU A 151 15.60 3.57 17.46
N ASP A 152 15.63 2.88 18.60
CA ASP A 152 14.91 3.24 19.83
C ASP A 152 13.37 3.28 19.64
N ILE A 153 12.84 2.30 18.91
CA ILE A 153 11.38 2.15 18.75
C ILE A 153 10.82 1.50 20.03
N ASP A 154 9.72 2.05 20.56
CA ASP A 154 9.03 1.47 21.71
C ASP A 154 8.53 0.05 21.39
N PHE A 155 9.16 -0.95 21.99
CA PHE A 155 8.86 -2.36 21.75
C PHE A 155 7.41 -2.73 22.10
N LYS A 156 6.80 -2.06 23.09
CA LYS A 156 5.38 -2.28 23.45
C LYS A 156 4.44 -1.86 22.34
N VAL A 157 4.81 -0.88 21.53
CA VAL A 157 4.00 -0.47 20.37
C VAL A 157 3.98 -1.57 19.32
N LEU A 158 5.11 -2.23 19.05
CA LEU A 158 5.18 -3.35 18.12
C LEU A 158 4.35 -4.56 18.57
N THR A 159 4.48 -4.95 19.86
CA THR A 159 3.69 -6.07 20.39
C THR A 159 2.19 -5.78 20.39
N GLY A 160 1.78 -4.56 20.78
CA GLY A 160 0.39 -4.13 20.71
C GLY A 160 -0.19 -4.15 19.26
N LEU A 161 0.62 -3.77 18.27
CA LEU A 161 0.21 -3.87 16.87
C LEU A 161 0.03 -5.32 16.40
N LEU A 162 0.84 -6.26 16.88
CA LEU A 162 0.66 -7.68 16.60
C LEU A 162 -0.63 -8.22 17.23
N GLU A 163 -0.94 -7.82 18.46
CA GLU A 163 -2.20 -8.18 19.13
C GLU A 163 -3.42 -7.66 18.34
N ASP A 164 -3.39 -6.39 17.92
CA ASP A 164 -4.41 -5.77 17.08
C ASP A 164 -4.58 -6.51 15.74
N GLN A 165 -3.47 -6.84 15.08
CA GLN A 165 -3.46 -7.49 13.77
C GLN A 165 -4.07 -8.90 13.83
N PHE A 166 -3.73 -9.67 14.84
CA PHE A 166 -4.17 -11.05 14.97
C PHE A 166 -5.40 -11.25 15.85
N LYS A 167 -5.97 -10.17 16.42
CA LYS A 167 -7.24 -10.17 17.17
C LYS A 167 -7.40 -11.35 18.14
N GLY A 168 -6.45 -11.49 19.04
CA GLY A 168 -6.47 -12.51 20.09
C GLY A 168 -6.16 -13.94 19.65
N LYS A 169 -5.75 -14.16 18.41
CA LYS A 169 -5.24 -15.47 17.96
C LYS A 169 -3.83 -15.70 18.52
N LYS A 170 -3.78 -16.17 19.78
CA LYS A 170 -2.52 -16.39 20.51
C LYS A 170 -1.48 -17.23 19.77
N ASN A 171 -1.93 -18.22 19.00
CA ASN A 171 -1.08 -19.06 18.15
C ASN A 171 -0.35 -18.30 17.03
N LEU A 172 -0.78 -17.09 16.70
CA LEU A 172 -0.11 -16.19 15.75
C LEU A 172 0.65 -15.08 16.49
N VAL A 173 0.09 -14.52 17.55
CA VAL A 173 0.72 -13.45 18.33
C VAL A 173 2.03 -13.92 18.96
N LEU A 174 2.03 -15.04 19.70
CA LEU A 174 3.20 -15.50 20.44
C LEU A 174 4.44 -15.77 19.56
N PRO A 175 4.35 -16.50 18.43
CA PRO A 175 5.53 -16.72 17.59
C PRO A 175 6.07 -15.44 16.96
N ASN A 176 5.20 -14.49 16.59
CA ASN A 176 5.63 -13.22 16.05
C ASN A 176 6.29 -12.33 17.12
N THR A 177 5.75 -12.32 18.33
CA THR A 177 6.37 -11.61 19.46
C THR A 177 7.75 -12.20 19.78
N HIS A 178 7.87 -13.53 19.84
CA HIS A 178 9.16 -14.19 20.03
C HIS A 178 10.18 -13.83 18.95
N ALA A 179 9.76 -13.78 17.68
CA ALA A 179 10.63 -13.35 16.59
C ALA A 179 11.10 -11.88 16.74
N LEU A 180 10.22 -10.97 17.19
CA LEU A 180 10.63 -9.60 17.53
C LEU A 180 11.67 -9.58 18.65
N GLU A 181 11.44 -10.35 19.73
CA GLU A 181 12.34 -10.46 20.88
C GLU A 181 13.73 -10.96 20.46
N LEU A 182 13.81 -11.99 19.63
CA LEU A 182 15.09 -12.52 19.13
C LEU A 182 15.94 -11.42 18.47
N GLY A 183 15.33 -10.64 17.58
CA GLY A 183 16.03 -9.54 16.90
C GLY A 183 16.42 -8.41 17.85
N TYR A 184 15.48 -8.00 18.70
CA TYR A 184 15.69 -6.92 19.67
C TYR A 184 16.83 -7.22 20.65
N HIS A 185 16.81 -8.38 21.30
CA HIS A 185 17.85 -8.77 22.26
C HIS A 185 19.19 -9.02 21.61
N TYR A 186 19.20 -9.59 20.39
CA TYR A 186 20.46 -9.73 19.65
C TYR A 186 21.12 -8.36 19.39
N ALA A 187 20.35 -7.39 18.91
CA ALA A 187 20.87 -6.06 18.63
C ALA A 187 21.38 -5.37 19.91
N GLN A 188 20.62 -5.43 21.00
CA GLN A 188 21.05 -4.86 22.28
C GLN A 188 22.34 -5.49 22.83
N ALA A 189 22.52 -6.79 22.66
CA ALA A 189 23.65 -7.51 23.22
C ALA A 189 24.94 -7.34 22.38
N ASN A 190 24.83 -7.08 21.07
CA ASN A 190 25.95 -7.17 20.15
C ASN A 190 26.26 -5.88 19.39
N ILE A 191 25.38 -4.90 19.40
CA ILE A 191 25.50 -3.67 18.60
C ILE A 191 25.27 -2.47 19.53
N THR A 192 25.98 -1.37 19.28
CA THR A 192 25.71 -0.11 19.98
C THR A 192 24.34 0.42 19.62
N CYS A 193 23.43 0.45 20.59
CA CYS A 193 22.07 0.91 20.45
C CYS A 193 21.80 2.12 21.38
N PRO A 194 21.03 3.13 20.91
CA PRO A 194 20.59 3.28 19.53
C PRO A 194 21.72 3.72 18.61
N LEU A 195 21.46 3.68 17.28
CA LEU A 195 22.33 4.29 16.27
C LEU A 195 22.27 5.83 16.35
N GLY A 196 23.10 6.52 15.58
CA GLY A 196 23.00 7.99 15.43
C GLY A 196 21.65 8.44 14.85
N ILE A 197 21.03 7.60 14.01
CA ILE A 197 19.64 7.79 13.55
C ILE A 197 18.73 7.05 14.54
N ARG A 198 17.77 7.77 15.12
CA ARG A 198 16.82 7.20 16.08
C ARG A 198 15.45 7.87 16.01
N VAL A 199 14.48 7.31 16.69
CA VAL A 199 13.13 7.88 16.81
C VAL A 199 12.81 8.22 18.27
N GLU A 200 12.04 9.27 18.44
CA GLU A 200 11.49 9.70 19.72
C GLU A 200 9.99 9.89 19.57
N LYS A 201 9.21 9.54 20.59
CA LYS A 201 7.76 9.76 20.59
C LYS A 201 7.43 11.20 20.24
N SER A 202 6.40 11.37 19.44
CA SER A 202 5.95 12.66 18.93
C SER A 202 4.43 12.76 19.00
N ASP A 203 3.87 13.93 18.73
CA ASP A 203 2.44 14.20 18.59
C ASP A 203 2.06 14.73 17.20
N LYS A 204 3.00 14.64 16.24
CA LYS A 204 2.88 15.27 14.92
C LYS A 204 1.90 14.57 13.98
N VAL A 205 1.48 13.38 14.30
CA VAL A 205 0.42 12.65 13.57
C VAL A 205 -0.95 13.25 13.90
N GLY A 206 -1.19 13.67 15.16
CA GLY A 206 -2.49 14.17 15.60
C GLY A 206 -3.59 13.10 15.47
N ASP A 207 -4.73 13.48 14.91
CA ASP A 207 -5.89 12.61 14.66
C ASP A 207 -5.85 11.87 13.31
N LYS A 208 -4.77 12.00 12.55
CA LYS A 208 -4.65 11.37 11.23
C LYS A 208 -4.71 9.84 11.32
N ILE A 209 -5.20 9.25 10.24
CA ILE A 209 -5.20 7.80 10.02
C ILE A 209 -4.21 7.43 8.92
N LEU A 210 -3.77 6.19 8.92
CA LEU A 210 -2.93 5.63 7.86
C LEU A 210 -3.80 4.73 6.98
N LEU A 211 -3.93 5.09 5.71
CA LEU A 211 -4.88 4.45 4.78
C LEU A 211 -4.40 4.57 3.33
N ASP A 212 -4.60 3.53 2.53
CA ASP A 212 -4.39 3.58 1.09
C ASP A 212 -5.61 4.13 0.34
N GLY A 213 -5.36 4.73 -0.83
CA GLY A 213 -6.41 5.35 -1.63
C GLY A 213 -7.45 4.37 -2.16
N ASN A 214 -7.07 3.14 -2.51
CA ASN A 214 -8.00 2.13 -3.02
C ASN A 214 -8.98 1.67 -1.93
N THR A 215 -8.50 1.49 -0.70
CA THR A 215 -9.39 1.20 0.44
C THR A 215 -10.35 2.36 0.70
N ALA A 216 -9.85 3.59 0.66
CA ALA A 216 -10.69 4.78 0.82
C ALA A 216 -11.73 4.90 -0.31
N LEU A 217 -11.34 4.61 -1.56
CA LEU A 217 -12.23 4.65 -2.72
C LEU A 217 -13.32 3.57 -2.66
N GLY A 218 -12.98 2.34 -2.28
CA GLY A 218 -13.95 1.27 -2.07
C GLY A 218 -14.97 1.59 -0.95
N LEU A 219 -14.50 2.25 0.13
CA LEU A 219 -15.39 2.79 1.16
C LEU A 219 -16.26 3.93 0.62
N GLY A 220 -15.69 4.86 -0.16
CA GLY A 220 -16.42 5.94 -0.80
C GLY A 220 -17.54 5.41 -1.70
N ALA A 221 -17.27 4.39 -2.49
CA ALA A 221 -18.30 3.72 -3.30
C ALA A 221 -19.44 3.14 -2.45
N LEU A 222 -19.09 2.49 -1.33
CA LEU A 222 -20.09 1.92 -0.41
C LEU A 222 -20.99 3.00 0.21
N TYR A 223 -20.39 4.08 0.70
CA TYR A 223 -21.12 5.21 1.29
C TYR A 223 -21.88 6.02 0.24
N GLY A 224 -21.36 6.11 -0.99
CA GLY A 224 -22.06 6.67 -2.15
C GLY A 224 -23.25 5.82 -2.62
N GLY A 225 -23.57 4.73 -1.93
CA GLY A 225 -24.77 3.93 -2.21
C GLY A 225 -24.57 2.86 -3.29
N ALA A 226 -23.34 2.57 -3.73
CA ALA A 226 -23.10 1.50 -4.68
C ALA A 226 -23.61 0.15 -4.17
N THR A 227 -24.33 -0.56 -5.02
CA THR A 227 -24.87 -1.91 -4.74
C THR A 227 -24.32 -2.97 -5.68
N VAL A 228 -23.75 -2.58 -6.82
CA VAL A 228 -23.18 -3.49 -7.81
C VAL A 228 -21.76 -3.09 -8.14
N ALA A 229 -20.84 -4.04 -8.05
CA ALA A 229 -19.49 -3.95 -8.59
C ALA A 229 -19.27 -5.07 -9.62
N ALA A 230 -19.05 -4.71 -10.88
CA ALA A 230 -18.65 -5.66 -11.90
C ALA A 230 -17.23 -5.31 -12.37
N TRP A 231 -16.31 -6.26 -12.36
CA TRP A 231 -14.89 -5.95 -12.49
C TRP A 231 -14.09 -7.11 -13.10
N TYR A 232 -12.90 -6.81 -13.56
CA TYR A 232 -11.90 -7.78 -13.98
C TYR A 232 -10.59 -7.53 -13.25
N PRO A 233 -9.89 -8.56 -12.74
CA PRO A 233 -8.68 -8.38 -11.96
C PRO A 233 -7.55 -7.73 -12.74
N ILE A 234 -7.12 -6.56 -12.31
CA ILE A 234 -5.98 -5.85 -12.89
C ILE A 234 -5.26 -5.03 -11.81
N THR A 235 -3.93 -5.17 -11.74
CA THR A 235 -3.10 -4.30 -10.89
C THR A 235 -3.06 -2.89 -11.48
N PRO A 236 -3.24 -1.81 -10.65
CA PRO A 236 -3.38 -1.81 -9.20
C PRO A 236 -4.82 -1.68 -8.67
N SER A 237 -5.85 -1.82 -9.49
CA SER A 237 -7.24 -1.49 -9.16
C SER A 237 -7.99 -2.56 -8.36
N THR A 238 -7.54 -3.82 -8.39
CA THR A 238 -8.22 -4.95 -7.74
C THR A 238 -8.59 -4.67 -6.28
N SER A 239 -7.70 -4.05 -5.52
CA SER A 239 -7.93 -3.77 -4.09
C SER A 239 -9.05 -2.75 -3.82
N VAL A 240 -9.53 -2.00 -4.81
CA VAL A 240 -10.75 -1.16 -4.67
C VAL A 240 -11.96 -2.04 -4.45
N VAL A 241 -12.11 -3.08 -5.29
CA VAL A 241 -13.24 -4.01 -5.18
C VAL A 241 -13.12 -4.90 -3.97
N ASP A 242 -11.92 -5.35 -3.63
CA ASP A 242 -11.65 -6.10 -2.38
C ASP A 242 -12.07 -5.30 -1.14
N ALA A 243 -11.75 -4.00 -1.11
CA ALA A 243 -12.17 -3.11 -0.03
C ALA A 243 -13.69 -2.94 0.01
N PHE A 244 -14.32 -2.69 -1.14
CA PHE A 244 -15.78 -2.61 -1.24
C PHE A 244 -16.43 -3.89 -0.71
N GLU A 245 -15.98 -5.06 -1.15
CA GLU A 245 -16.50 -6.36 -0.70
C GLU A 245 -16.35 -6.56 0.82
N LYS A 246 -15.15 -6.29 1.32
CA LYS A 246 -14.83 -6.41 2.76
C LYS A 246 -15.80 -5.63 3.64
N TYR A 247 -16.14 -4.41 3.23
CA TYR A 247 -17.02 -3.55 4.01
C TYR A 247 -18.49 -3.79 3.70
N ALA A 248 -18.87 -4.10 2.47
CA ALA A 248 -20.24 -4.49 2.12
C ALA A 248 -20.73 -5.72 2.90
N LYS A 249 -19.86 -6.71 3.10
CA LYS A 249 -20.11 -7.86 3.97
C LYS A 249 -20.46 -7.51 5.43
N ARG A 250 -20.07 -6.33 5.89
CA ARG A 250 -20.34 -5.88 7.27
C ARG A 250 -21.62 -5.06 7.40
N VAL A 251 -21.96 -4.27 6.39
CA VAL A 251 -23.02 -3.26 6.50
C VAL A 251 -24.15 -3.43 5.48
N ARG A 252 -24.02 -4.32 4.49
CA ARG A 252 -24.99 -4.54 3.41
C ARG A 252 -25.62 -5.95 3.45
N ILE A 253 -25.64 -6.58 4.60
CA ILE A 253 -26.38 -7.82 4.85
C ILE A 253 -27.56 -7.50 5.74
N ASP A 254 -28.75 -7.84 5.28
CA ASP A 254 -29.96 -7.68 6.07
C ASP A 254 -29.90 -8.57 7.32
N PRO A 255 -29.97 -8.00 8.51
CA PRO A 255 -29.78 -8.77 9.75
C PRO A 255 -30.92 -9.75 10.05
N GLY A 256 -32.13 -9.51 9.50
CA GLY A 256 -33.30 -10.37 9.73
C GLY A 256 -33.37 -11.56 8.77
N THR A 257 -32.94 -11.37 7.52
CA THR A 257 -33.05 -12.38 6.47
C THR A 257 -31.73 -12.99 6.04
N GLY A 258 -30.60 -12.41 6.40
CA GLY A 258 -29.27 -12.79 5.93
C GLY A 258 -29.03 -12.50 4.44
N ARG A 259 -29.95 -11.83 3.75
CA ARG A 259 -29.81 -11.49 2.33
C ARG A 259 -28.77 -10.40 2.13
N ARG A 260 -27.98 -10.56 1.08
CA ARG A 260 -27.02 -9.54 0.63
C ARG A 260 -27.77 -8.48 -0.19
N ASN A 261 -27.62 -7.21 0.20
CA ASN A 261 -28.12 -6.06 -0.56
C ASN A 261 -27.00 -5.46 -1.42
N TYR A 262 -26.19 -6.32 -2.01
CA TYR A 262 -25.12 -5.98 -2.96
C TYR A 262 -24.77 -7.20 -3.85
N ALA A 263 -24.22 -6.93 -5.03
CA ALA A 263 -23.69 -7.92 -5.93
C ALA A 263 -22.25 -7.55 -6.35
N ILE A 264 -21.37 -8.55 -6.38
CA ILE A 264 -20.01 -8.40 -6.88
C ILE A 264 -19.81 -9.50 -7.91
N VAL A 265 -19.48 -9.10 -9.15
CA VAL A 265 -19.35 -10.00 -10.29
C VAL A 265 -17.96 -9.83 -10.89
N GLN A 266 -17.17 -10.90 -10.87
CA GLN A 266 -15.96 -10.96 -11.67
C GLN A 266 -16.34 -11.31 -13.09
N ALA A 267 -16.10 -10.39 -14.02
CA ALA A 267 -16.38 -10.58 -15.44
C ALA A 267 -15.28 -11.39 -16.17
N GLU A 268 -15.53 -11.77 -17.41
CA GLU A 268 -14.57 -12.46 -18.26
C GLU A 268 -13.40 -11.55 -18.69
N ASP A 269 -13.71 -10.27 -18.88
CA ASP A 269 -12.77 -9.21 -19.26
C ASP A 269 -13.30 -7.83 -18.84
N GLU A 270 -12.53 -6.77 -19.11
CA GLU A 270 -12.91 -5.39 -18.83
C GLU A 270 -14.10 -4.92 -19.66
N LEU A 271 -14.22 -5.39 -20.91
CA LEU A 271 -15.35 -5.04 -21.78
C LEU A 271 -16.67 -5.57 -21.20
N SER A 272 -16.67 -6.83 -20.76
CA SER A 272 -17.83 -7.43 -20.09
C SER A 272 -18.14 -6.72 -18.77
N ALA A 273 -17.11 -6.34 -18.01
CA ALA A 273 -17.27 -5.64 -16.72
C ALA A 273 -18.04 -4.32 -16.90
N ILE A 274 -17.61 -3.46 -17.83
CA ILE A 274 -18.28 -2.17 -18.06
C ILE A 274 -19.70 -2.38 -18.64
N GLY A 275 -19.90 -3.38 -19.49
CA GLY A 275 -21.22 -3.72 -20.00
C GLY A 275 -22.20 -4.12 -18.89
N MET A 276 -21.74 -4.90 -17.90
CA MET A 276 -22.54 -5.26 -16.71
C MET A 276 -22.85 -4.04 -15.84
N VAL A 277 -21.90 -3.12 -15.66
CA VAL A 277 -22.11 -1.86 -14.95
C VAL A 277 -23.19 -1.03 -15.63
N ILE A 278 -23.09 -0.82 -16.95
CA ILE A 278 -24.08 -0.06 -17.72
C ILE A 278 -25.46 -0.70 -17.61
N GLY A 279 -25.58 -2.04 -17.77
CA GLY A 279 -26.82 -2.76 -17.64
C GLY A 279 -27.45 -2.65 -16.22
N ALA A 280 -26.62 -2.69 -15.17
CA ALA A 280 -27.07 -2.49 -13.80
C ALA A 280 -27.55 -1.07 -13.54
N SER A 281 -26.80 -0.07 -14.01
CA SER A 281 -27.18 1.35 -13.89
C SER A 281 -28.45 1.67 -14.67
N TRP A 282 -28.61 1.10 -15.87
CA TRP A 282 -29.84 1.25 -16.68
C TRP A 282 -31.09 0.78 -15.92
N ASN A 283 -30.93 -0.21 -15.05
CA ASN A 283 -32.02 -0.71 -14.19
C ASN A 283 -32.08 -0.01 -12.81
N GLY A 284 -31.37 1.12 -12.63
CA GLY A 284 -31.47 1.97 -11.44
C GLY A 284 -30.52 1.59 -10.30
N ALA A 285 -29.56 0.69 -10.50
CA ALA A 285 -28.57 0.39 -9.49
C ALA A 285 -27.41 1.42 -9.55
N ARG A 286 -26.91 1.87 -8.40
CA ARG A 286 -25.58 2.50 -8.34
C ARG A 286 -24.52 1.42 -8.51
N SER A 287 -23.86 1.42 -9.65
CA SER A 287 -22.88 0.41 -10.02
C SER A 287 -21.57 1.01 -10.48
N PHE A 288 -20.48 0.26 -10.34
CA PHE A 288 -19.16 0.70 -10.74
C PHE A 288 -18.27 -0.45 -11.22
N THR A 289 -17.22 -0.08 -11.95
CA THR A 289 -16.06 -0.94 -12.20
C THR A 289 -14.78 -0.22 -11.80
N ALA A 290 -13.73 -0.99 -11.51
CA ALA A 290 -12.39 -0.47 -11.25
C ALA A 290 -11.41 -1.15 -12.22
N THR A 291 -10.55 -0.33 -12.86
CA THR A 291 -9.60 -0.80 -13.86
C THR A 291 -8.31 0.03 -13.88
N SER A 292 -7.48 -0.20 -14.87
CA SER A 292 -6.25 0.54 -15.18
C SER A 292 -6.16 0.76 -16.69
N GLY A 293 -5.12 1.44 -17.16
CA GLY A 293 -4.96 1.87 -18.55
C GLY A 293 -5.35 0.86 -19.63
N PRO A 294 -4.90 -0.43 -19.59
CA PRO A 294 -5.33 -1.42 -20.59
C PRO A 294 -6.85 -1.61 -20.64
N GLY A 295 -7.51 -1.63 -19.48
CA GLY A 295 -8.96 -1.77 -19.42
C GLY A 295 -9.69 -0.54 -19.96
N ILE A 296 -9.16 0.67 -19.75
CA ILE A 296 -9.71 1.90 -20.37
C ILE A 296 -9.76 1.76 -21.89
N SER A 297 -8.70 1.26 -22.50
CA SER A 297 -8.65 1.03 -23.95
C SER A 297 -9.73 0.05 -24.41
N LEU A 298 -9.94 -1.05 -23.67
CA LEU A 298 -10.95 -2.06 -23.98
C LEU A 298 -12.38 -1.57 -23.73
N MET A 299 -12.60 -0.70 -22.77
CA MET A 299 -13.92 -0.17 -22.38
C MET A 299 -14.40 0.97 -23.28
N SER A 300 -13.59 1.47 -24.21
CA SER A 300 -13.81 2.70 -24.97
C SER A 300 -15.18 2.74 -25.67
N GLU A 301 -15.60 1.65 -26.31
CA GLU A 301 -16.88 1.57 -27.02
C GLU A 301 -18.07 1.67 -26.05
N PHE A 302 -18.05 0.94 -24.96
CA PHE A 302 -19.13 0.98 -23.96
C PHE A 302 -19.19 2.31 -23.20
N LEU A 303 -18.07 2.99 -23.00
CA LEU A 303 -18.08 4.36 -22.47
C LEU A 303 -18.81 5.31 -23.41
N GLY A 304 -18.61 5.14 -24.72
CA GLY A 304 -19.38 5.88 -25.75
C GLY A 304 -20.86 5.56 -25.71
N LEU A 305 -21.24 4.29 -25.53
CA LEU A 305 -22.64 3.89 -25.38
C LEU A 305 -23.27 4.55 -24.14
N ALA A 306 -22.59 4.50 -22.98
CA ALA A 306 -23.10 5.10 -21.76
C ALA A 306 -23.26 6.63 -21.91
N TYR A 307 -22.33 7.30 -22.59
CA TYR A 307 -22.41 8.71 -22.89
C TYR A 307 -23.59 9.03 -23.81
N PHE A 308 -23.74 8.29 -24.91
CA PHE A 308 -24.78 8.52 -25.91
C PHE A 308 -26.19 8.20 -25.38
N ALA A 309 -26.32 7.16 -24.57
CA ALA A 309 -27.59 6.72 -24.00
C ALA A 309 -27.94 7.39 -22.65
N GLU A 310 -27.11 8.35 -22.22
CA GLU A 310 -27.31 9.10 -20.96
C GLU A 310 -27.42 8.19 -19.73
N ILE A 311 -26.55 7.14 -19.65
CA ILE A 311 -26.57 6.17 -18.56
C ILE A 311 -25.55 6.55 -17.49
N PRO A 312 -25.98 6.77 -16.23
CA PRO A 312 -25.07 7.00 -15.11
C PRO A 312 -24.09 5.83 -14.94
N THR A 313 -22.82 6.08 -15.16
CA THR A 313 -21.79 5.03 -15.11
C THR A 313 -20.60 5.53 -14.31
N VAL A 314 -20.13 4.75 -13.34
CA VAL A 314 -18.96 5.12 -12.53
C VAL A 314 -17.82 4.16 -12.83
N LEU A 315 -16.66 4.74 -13.16
CA LEU A 315 -15.44 4.01 -13.43
C LEU A 315 -14.29 4.57 -12.61
N PHE A 316 -13.58 3.71 -11.89
CA PHE A 316 -12.38 4.05 -11.15
C PHE A 316 -11.15 3.59 -11.94
N ASN A 317 -10.37 4.54 -12.45
CA ASN A 317 -9.12 4.28 -13.13
C ASN A 317 -7.95 4.48 -12.17
N VAL A 318 -7.37 3.37 -11.72
CA VAL A 318 -6.14 3.39 -10.93
C VAL A 318 -4.96 3.24 -11.91
N GLN A 319 -4.39 4.37 -12.31
CA GLN A 319 -3.42 4.46 -13.39
C GLN A 319 -2.10 3.75 -13.08
N ARG A 320 -1.47 3.22 -14.11
CA ARG A 320 -0.14 2.60 -14.09
C ARG A 320 0.65 2.96 -15.34
N ALA A 321 1.95 2.62 -15.33
CA ALA A 321 2.80 2.92 -16.48
C ALA A 321 2.41 2.10 -17.72
N GLY A 322 2.20 2.81 -18.84
CA GLY A 322 1.92 2.30 -20.18
C GLY A 322 3.10 2.46 -21.12
N PRO A 323 2.92 2.31 -22.46
CA PRO A 323 1.69 1.87 -23.14
C PRO A 323 1.45 0.37 -23.10
N SER A 324 0.26 -0.08 -23.57
CA SER A 324 -0.20 -1.48 -23.56
C SER A 324 -0.22 -2.05 -22.14
N THR A 325 0.18 -3.29 -21.93
CA THR A 325 0.33 -3.89 -20.58
C THR A 325 1.31 -3.08 -19.73
N GLY A 326 2.31 -2.46 -20.35
CA GLY A 326 3.25 -1.55 -19.72
C GLY A 326 4.02 -2.16 -18.53
N MET A 327 4.15 -1.36 -17.50
CA MET A 327 4.75 -1.78 -16.22
C MET A 327 3.68 -1.74 -15.11
N PRO A 328 3.01 -2.86 -14.84
CA PRO A 328 1.84 -2.92 -13.95
C PRO A 328 2.06 -2.41 -12.53
N THR A 329 3.32 -2.37 -12.08
CA THR A 329 3.72 -2.00 -10.73
C THR A 329 4.53 -0.71 -10.67
N ARG A 330 4.39 0.14 -11.70
CA ARG A 330 5.02 1.47 -11.76
C ARG A 330 3.97 2.55 -11.95
N THR A 331 4.12 3.63 -11.20
CA THR A 331 3.21 4.79 -11.23
C THR A 331 3.45 5.62 -12.48
N GLN A 332 2.37 5.95 -13.16
CA GLN A 332 2.33 6.93 -14.23
C GLN A 332 0.89 7.43 -14.38
N GLN A 333 0.71 8.70 -14.72
CA GLN A 333 -0.60 9.33 -14.99
C GLN A 333 -0.68 9.69 -16.49
N SER A 334 -0.69 8.67 -17.34
CA SER A 334 -0.69 8.84 -18.81
C SER A 334 -2.06 8.66 -19.46
N ASP A 335 -3.09 8.28 -18.71
CA ASP A 335 -4.40 7.92 -19.24
C ASP A 335 -5.36 9.12 -19.34
N ILE A 336 -4.94 10.32 -18.94
CA ILE A 336 -5.82 11.48 -18.79
C ILE A 336 -6.54 11.83 -20.10
N LEU A 337 -5.79 11.98 -21.19
CA LEU A 337 -6.41 12.30 -22.48
C LEU A 337 -7.24 11.13 -23.05
N ALA A 338 -6.77 9.89 -22.85
CA ALA A 338 -7.51 8.70 -23.26
C ALA A 338 -8.85 8.58 -22.54
N CYS A 339 -8.89 8.93 -21.24
CA CYS A 339 -10.13 8.96 -20.46
C CYS A 339 -11.02 10.15 -20.82
N ALA A 340 -10.43 11.36 -20.99
CA ALA A 340 -11.19 12.57 -21.27
C ALA A 340 -11.99 12.50 -22.58
N TYR A 341 -11.44 11.79 -23.57
CA TYR A 341 -12.01 11.65 -24.91
C TYR A 341 -12.26 10.19 -25.29
N ALA A 342 -12.55 9.35 -24.30
CA ALA A 342 -12.81 7.93 -24.52
C ALA A 342 -13.99 7.73 -25.50
N SER A 343 -13.83 6.78 -26.44
CA SER A 343 -14.70 6.48 -27.56
C SER A 343 -14.39 7.36 -28.81
N HIS A 344 -15.17 7.17 -29.88
CA HIS A 344 -15.12 7.97 -31.09
C HIS A 344 -16.24 9.03 -31.08
N GLY A 345 -16.19 9.99 -31.99
CA GLY A 345 -17.15 11.09 -32.04
C GLY A 345 -16.83 12.21 -31.05
N ASP A 346 -17.85 12.90 -30.58
CA ASP A 346 -17.71 14.14 -29.81
C ASP A 346 -17.77 13.91 -28.28
N THR A 347 -17.34 12.76 -27.82
CA THR A 347 -17.37 12.41 -26.36
C THR A 347 -16.44 13.29 -25.54
N LYS A 348 -16.90 13.70 -24.36
CA LYS A 348 -16.11 14.40 -23.34
C LYS A 348 -16.51 13.87 -21.97
N GLN A 349 -15.66 13.07 -21.39
CA GLN A 349 -15.93 12.44 -20.10
C GLN A 349 -15.63 13.39 -18.91
N VAL A 350 -16.39 13.26 -17.84
CA VAL A 350 -16.10 13.96 -16.58
C VAL A 350 -15.02 13.22 -15.83
N LEU A 351 -13.94 13.90 -15.49
CA LEU A 351 -12.81 13.34 -14.75
C LEU A 351 -12.71 13.96 -13.36
N LEU A 352 -12.51 13.13 -12.33
CA LEU A 352 -12.24 13.54 -10.95
C LEU A 352 -10.84 13.10 -10.54
N PHE A 353 -10.08 13.99 -9.89
CA PHE A 353 -8.69 13.75 -9.53
C PHE A 353 -8.48 13.90 -8.01
N PRO A 354 -8.64 12.84 -7.21
CA PRO A 354 -8.30 12.90 -5.79
C PRO A 354 -6.78 12.92 -5.60
N SER A 355 -6.30 13.67 -4.63
CA SER A 355 -4.88 13.79 -4.25
C SER A 355 -4.54 13.11 -2.92
N THR A 356 -5.56 12.74 -2.15
CA THR A 356 -5.43 12.14 -0.81
C THR A 356 -6.41 10.98 -0.64
N PRO A 357 -6.18 10.05 0.32
CA PRO A 357 -7.17 9.02 0.63
C PRO A 357 -8.52 9.59 1.06
N LYS A 358 -8.54 10.74 1.77
CA LYS A 358 -9.80 11.40 2.09
C LYS A 358 -10.56 11.83 0.85
N GLU A 359 -9.90 12.43 -0.13
CA GLU A 359 -10.52 12.79 -1.40
C GLU A 359 -10.91 11.56 -2.22
N CYS A 360 -10.15 10.45 -2.14
CA CYS A 360 -10.59 9.17 -2.72
C CYS A 360 -11.94 8.73 -2.16
N PHE A 361 -12.13 8.84 -0.85
CA PHE A 361 -13.40 8.54 -0.19
C PHE A 361 -14.50 9.50 -0.62
N ASP A 362 -14.26 10.82 -0.51
CA ASP A 362 -15.25 11.85 -0.79
C ASP A 362 -15.69 11.82 -2.27
N PHE A 363 -14.72 11.73 -3.20
CA PHE A 363 -15.01 11.70 -4.64
C PHE A 363 -15.55 10.34 -5.10
N GLY A 364 -15.15 9.25 -4.41
CA GLY A 364 -15.75 7.94 -4.63
C GLY A 364 -17.26 7.95 -4.39
N ALA A 365 -17.70 8.58 -3.30
CA ALA A 365 -19.13 8.77 -3.04
C ALA A 365 -19.77 9.77 -4.01
N LEU A 366 -19.13 10.92 -4.25
CA LEU A 366 -19.63 11.97 -5.13
C LEU A 366 -19.80 11.51 -6.59
N SER A 367 -18.99 10.54 -7.04
CA SER A 367 -19.03 10.03 -8.42
C SER A 367 -20.43 9.54 -8.81
N PHE A 368 -21.14 8.86 -7.90
CA PHE A 368 -22.49 8.35 -8.15
C PHE A 368 -23.52 9.48 -8.24
N ASP A 369 -23.44 10.46 -7.35
CA ASP A 369 -24.35 11.62 -7.37
C ASP A 369 -24.17 12.43 -8.65
N LEU A 370 -22.91 12.64 -9.08
CA LEU A 370 -22.62 13.35 -10.32
C LEU A 370 -23.08 12.56 -11.54
N ALA A 371 -22.83 11.24 -11.58
CA ALA A 371 -23.28 10.41 -12.69
C ALA A 371 -24.80 10.47 -12.88
N GLU A 372 -25.55 10.34 -11.81
CA GLU A 372 -27.03 10.43 -11.82
C GLU A 372 -27.53 11.84 -12.15
N ARG A 373 -26.91 12.88 -11.60
CA ARG A 373 -27.34 14.28 -11.86
C ARG A 373 -27.01 14.76 -13.26
N LEU A 374 -25.89 14.31 -13.82
CA LEU A 374 -25.42 14.71 -15.14
C LEU A 374 -25.84 13.71 -16.24
N GLN A 375 -26.34 12.54 -15.87
CA GLN A 375 -26.70 11.45 -16.78
C GLN A 375 -25.57 11.11 -17.75
N THR A 376 -24.36 10.87 -17.19
CA THR A 376 -23.15 10.67 -18.00
C THR A 376 -22.12 9.83 -17.22
N PRO A 377 -21.16 9.19 -17.89
CA PRO A 377 -20.06 8.53 -17.21
C PRO A 377 -19.21 9.50 -16.39
N ILE A 378 -18.83 9.07 -15.21
CA ILE A 378 -17.84 9.73 -14.34
C ILE A 378 -16.64 8.82 -14.18
N ILE A 379 -15.45 9.34 -14.51
CA ILE A 379 -14.21 8.61 -14.36
C ILE A 379 -13.40 9.25 -13.23
N LEU A 380 -13.14 8.49 -12.17
CA LEU A 380 -12.28 8.92 -11.08
C LEU A 380 -10.86 8.41 -11.35
N MET A 381 -9.92 9.35 -11.39
CA MET A 381 -8.54 9.13 -11.83
C MET A 381 -7.61 9.12 -10.62
N THR A 382 -7.19 7.94 -10.17
CA THR A 382 -6.10 7.76 -9.22
C THR A 382 -4.88 7.17 -9.92
N ASP A 383 -3.88 6.79 -9.15
CA ASP A 383 -2.73 6.04 -9.64
C ASP A 383 -2.26 5.01 -8.61
N LEU A 384 -1.29 4.20 -8.99
CA LEU A 384 -0.70 3.17 -8.16
C LEU A 384 -0.12 3.73 -6.85
N ASP A 385 0.51 4.90 -6.90
CA ASP A 385 1.18 5.47 -5.72
C ASP A 385 0.16 5.86 -4.64
N LEU A 386 -0.89 6.59 -5.02
CA LEU A 386 -1.99 6.92 -4.11
C LEU A 386 -2.82 5.69 -3.75
N GLY A 387 -3.07 4.81 -4.72
CA GLY A 387 -3.99 3.68 -4.57
C GLY A 387 -3.47 2.55 -3.69
N MET A 388 -2.18 2.24 -3.75
CA MET A 388 -1.63 1.02 -3.11
C MET A 388 -0.65 1.28 -1.97
N ASN A 389 -0.30 2.52 -1.67
CA ASN A 389 0.54 2.84 -0.53
C ASN A 389 -0.29 3.48 0.59
N ASP A 390 0.05 3.13 1.83
CA ASP A 390 -0.53 3.80 2.99
C ASP A 390 -0.08 5.27 3.02
N ASN A 391 -1.03 6.17 3.15
CA ASN A 391 -0.79 7.61 3.28
C ASN A 391 -1.43 8.12 4.57
N MET A 392 -0.82 9.11 5.19
CA MET A 392 -1.46 9.83 6.28
C MET A 392 -2.61 10.68 5.75
N SER A 393 -3.79 10.47 6.28
CA SER A 393 -5.02 11.13 5.86
C SER A 393 -5.76 11.70 7.06
N ALA A 394 -6.56 12.73 6.84
CA ALA A 394 -7.59 13.11 7.79
C ALA A 394 -8.57 11.93 8.00
N PRO A 395 -9.20 11.80 9.16
CA PRO A 395 -10.25 10.82 9.39
C PRO A 395 -11.35 10.93 8.35
N LEU A 396 -11.88 9.78 7.94
CA LEU A 396 -13.02 9.75 7.05
C LEU A 396 -14.28 10.11 7.85
N ALA A 397 -14.93 11.20 7.47
CA ALA A 397 -16.18 11.63 8.05
C ALA A 397 -17.30 11.47 7.01
N TRP A 398 -18.46 11.04 7.47
CA TRP A 398 -19.65 10.94 6.65
C TRP A 398 -20.80 11.65 7.34
N ASP A 399 -21.56 12.42 6.58
CA ASP A 399 -22.76 13.10 7.05
C ASP A 399 -23.99 12.39 6.46
N ASP A 400 -24.71 11.65 7.28
CA ASP A 400 -25.94 10.95 6.88
C ASP A 400 -27.09 11.90 6.48
N ALA A 401 -27.01 13.17 6.87
CA ALA A 401 -27.98 14.21 6.46
C ALA A 401 -27.69 14.74 5.05
N ARG A 402 -26.54 14.42 4.46
CA ARG A 402 -26.18 14.80 3.09
C ARG A 402 -26.96 13.92 2.11
N LYS A 403 -28.03 14.49 1.56
CA LYS A 403 -28.87 13.88 0.54
C LYS A 403 -28.51 14.39 -0.85
#